data_926550e7fdb887f95263f8e9968d644e
#
_entry.id   926550e7fdb887f95263f8e9968d644e
#
_cell.length_a   1.000
_cell.length_b   1.000
_cell.length_c   1.000
_cell.angle_alpha   90.00
_cell.angle_beta   90.00
_cell.angle_gamma   90.00
#
_symmetry.space_group_name_H-M   'P 1'
#
loop_
_entity.id
_entity.type
_entity.pdbx_description
1 polymer ?
#
loop_
_entity_poly.entity_id
_entity_poly.type
_entity_poly.pdbx_seq_one_letter_code
_entity_poly.pdbx_strand_id
1 'polypeptide(L)'
;MKVLTGVEKQTKFDLYWQTRDLEKTDLRSQKRSEIAFDMLTKRTGKLLDVGCGRGWNALFFRQKGFEVEAIDISPEAVEATRQKGISASIFDLEQDELPGVYDVILCLEVLQFLIDPLKALRKLRGALQDEGELIISLPNEFHILRRLKILFGRPDFGGYNAPHLRLFYPAEIRRLMRDAGLRILSARPVSIIPPNLRLLSKLGDVLSRSYPGLFSLSMVVRVAREFDE
;
A
#
# COMPACT_ATOMS: atom_id res chain seq x y z
N MET A 1 1.79 -14.08 -23.05
CA MET A 1 1.28 -14.08 -21.66
C MET A 1 -0.16 -13.57 -21.70
N LYS A 2 -1.14 -14.42 -21.35
CA LYS A 2 -2.56 -14.02 -21.36
C LYS A 2 -2.77 -13.00 -20.23
N VAL A 3 -3.17 -11.80 -20.55
CA VAL A 3 -3.55 -10.78 -19.55
C VAL A 3 -4.88 -11.23 -18.92
N LEU A 4 -4.94 -11.32 -17.59
CA LEU A 4 -6.16 -11.67 -16.87
C LEU A 4 -7.25 -10.64 -17.16
N THR A 5 -8.45 -11.10 -17.42
CA THR A 5 -9.64 -10.24 -17.53
C THR A 5 -9.99 -9.65 -16.17
N GLY A 6 -10.81 -8.59 -16.12
CA GLY A 6 -11.28 -8.00 -14.88
C GLY A 6 -11.93 -9.04 -13.94
N VAL A 7 -12.74 -9.94 -14.50
CA VAL A 7 -13.41 -11.02 -13.74
C VAL A 7 -12.41 -12.03 -13.17
N GLU A 8 -11.39 -12.44 -13.93
CA GLU A 8 -10.34 -13.35 -13.44
C GLU A 8 -9.51 -12.71 -12.32
N LYS A 9 -9.24 -11.39 -12.40
CA LYS A 9 -8.59 -10.64 -11.32
C LYS A 9 -9.45 -10.60 -10.06
N GLN A 10 -10.74 -10.25 -10.18
CA GLN A 10 -11.68 -10.22 -9.07
C GLN A 10 -11.73 -11.56 -8.34
N THR A 11 -11.96 -12.66 -9.06
CA THR A 11 -12.02 -14.00 -8.49
C THR A 11 -10.76 -14.36 -7.72
N LYS A 12 -9.58 -13.98 -8.23
CA LYS A 12 -8.29 -14.24 -7.57
C LYS A 12 -8.15 -13.47 -6.25
N PHE A 13 -8.57 -12.19 -6.21
CA PHE A 13 -8.50 -11.39 -5.01
C PHE A 13 -9.60 -11.77 -4.00
N ASP A 14 -10.78 -12.17 -4.45
CA ASP A 14 -11.82 -12.71 -3.57
C ASP A 14 -11.32 -13.97 -2.84
N LEU A 15 -10.72 -14.93 -3.57
CA LEU A 15 -10.13 -16.12 -2.97
C LEU A 15 -9.01 -15.77 -1.98
N TYR A 16 -8.19 -14.76 -2.30
CA TYR A 16 -7.15 -14.27 -1.40
C TYR A 16 -7.73 -13.75 -0.07
N TRP A 17 -8.85 -13.05 -0.11
CA TRP A 17 -9.49 -12.54 1.08
C TRP A 17 -10.26 -13.63 1.86
N GLN A 18 -10.88 -14.61 1.20
CA GLN A 18 -11.58 -15.74 1.82
C GLN A 18 -10.65 -16.65 2.62
N THR A 19 -9.39 -16.77 2.23
CA THR A 19 -8.42 -17.66 2.89
C THR A 19 -7.72 -17.04 4.09
N ARG A 20 -7.98 -15.77 4.41
CA ARG A 20 -7.34 -15.08 5.54
C ARG A 20 -8.29 -14.91 6.73
N ASP A 21 -7.76 -15.09 7.93
CA ASP A 21 -8.47 -14.74 9.18
C ASP A 21 -8.68 -13.22 9.24
N LEU A 22 -9.94 -12.82 9.27
CA LEU A 22 -10.38 -11.52 8.78
C LEU A 22 -10.87 -10.60 9.88
N GLU A 23 -10.96 -11.10 11.10
CA GLU A 23 -11.45 -10.33 12.23
C GLU A 23 -10.37 -9.47 12.90
N LYS A 24 -9.10 -9.75 12.60
CA LYS A 24 -7.97 -9.06 13.22
C LYS A 24 -7.13 -8.31 12.22
N THR A 25 -6.94 -7.02 12.48
CA THR A 25 -5.91 -6.24 11.78
C THR A 25 -4.55 -6.86 12.09
N ASP A 26 -3.77 -7.18 11.07
CA ASP A 26 -2.37 -7.52 11.26
C ASP A 26 -1.63 -6.32 11.90
N LEU A 27 -0.92 -6.57 12.99
CA LEU A 27 -0.15 -5.56 13.73
C LEU A 27 0.81 -4.76 12.84
N ARG A 28 1.31 -5.37 11.77
CA ARG A 28 2.18 -4.70 10.79
C ARG A 28 1.41 -3.74 9.90
N SER A 29 0.19 -4.11 9.50
CA SER A 29 -0.71 -3.23 8.77
C SER A 29 -1.14 -2.04 9.62
N GLN A 30 -1.46 -2.26 10.89
CA GLN A 30 -1.74 -1.20 11.85
C GLN A 30 -0.55 -0.25 11.99
N LYS A 31 0.65 -0.78 12.20
CA LYS A 31 1.88 0.03 12.29
C LYS A 31 2.15 0.84 11.02
N ARG A 32 1.84 0.28 9.86
CA ARG A 32 1.95 0.97 8.57
C ARG A 32 0.97 2.14 8.47
N SER A 33 -0.29 1.96 8.91
CA SER A 33 -1.30 3.04 8.96
C SER A 33 -0.90 4.16 9.92
N GLU A 34 -0.33 3.83 11.09
CA GLU A 34 0.22 4.81 12.04
C GLU A 34 1.36 5.62 11.39
N ILE A 35 2.32 4.94 10.76
CA ILE A 35 3.44 5.59 10.05
C ILE A 35 2.90 6.49 8.93
N ALA A 36 1.94 6.00 8.13
CA ALA A 36 1.31 6.76 7.07
C ALA A 36 0.65 8.03 7.60
N PHE A 37 -0.13 7.92 8.67
CA PHE A 37 -0.77 9.06 9.32
C PHE A 37 0.26 10.06 9.86
N ASP A 38 1.30 9.59 10.56
CA ASP A 38 2.36 10.45 11.11
C ASP A 38 3.14 11.21 10.02
N MET A 39 3.21 10.64 8.81
CA MET A 39 3.90 11.27 7.67
C MET A 39 3.07 12.35 6.99
N LEU A 40 1.75 12.33 7.10
CA LEU A 40 0.88 13.36 6.51
C LEU A 40 1.07 14.70 7.20
N THR A 41 0.95 15.79 6.43
CA THR A 41 0.81 17.16 6.96
C THR A 41 -0.66 17.51 7.17
N LYS A 42 -1.53 17.03 6.29
CA LYS A 42 -2.98 17.18 6.43
C LYS A 42 -3.51 16.28 7.54
N ARG A 43 -4.48 16.77 8.31
CA ARG A 43 -5.10 16.05 9.43
C ARG A 43 -6.60 15.83 9.24
N THR A 44 -7.17 16.43 8.21
CA THR A 44 -8.58 16.31 7.79
C THR A 44 -8.64 16.45 6.27
N GLY A 45 -9.82 16.28 5.71
CA GLY A 45 -10.08 16.42 4.28
C GLY A 45 -10.59 15.12 3.66
N LYS A 46 -10.78 15.16 2.34
CA LYS A 46 -11.26 14.02 1.56
C LYS A 46 -10.12 13.04 1.27
N LEU A 47 -10.29 11.79 1.71
CA LEU A 47 -9.28 10.75 1.58
C LEU A 47 -9.82 9.57 0.76
N LEU A 48 -9.01 9.08 -0.20
CA LEU A 48 -9.25 7.86 -0.94
C LEU A 48 -8.32 6.74 -0.44
N ASP A 49 -8.88 5.61 -0.02
CA ASP A 49 -8.12 4.38 0.28
C ASP A 49 -8.20 3.42 -0.92
N VAL A 50 -7.10 3.31 -1.66
CA VAL A 50 -6.98 2.49 -2.88
C VAL A 50 -6.49 1.10 -2.54
N GLY A 51 -7.23 0.07 -2.94
CA GLY A 51 -6.99 -1.31 -2.54
C GLY A 51 -7.27 -1.48 -1.04
N CYS A 52 -8.44 -1.01 -0.62
CA CYS A 52 -8.80 -0.89 0.79
C CYS A 52 -8.87 -2.23 1.53
N GLY A 53 -8.92 -3.36 0.81
CA GLY A 53 -9.12 -4.66 1.38
C GLY A 53 -10.35 -4.67 2.28
N ARG A 54 -10.20 -5.09 3.51
CA ARG A 54 -11.32 -5.13 4.48
C ARG A 54 -11.55 -3.83 5.23
N GLY A 55 -11.02 -2.71 4.75
CA GLY A 55 -11.33 -1.37 5.22
C GLY A 55 -10.70 -0.98 6.56
N TRP A 56 -9.66 -1.68 7.03
CA TRP A 56 -9.03 -1.33 8.30
C TRP A 56 -8.28 0.01 8.22
N ASN A 57 -7.56 0.28 7.12
CA ASN A 57 -6.93 1.57 6.90
C ASN A 57 -7.99 2.67 6.81
N ALA A 58 -9.02 2.47 5.97
CA ALA A 58 -10.14 3.39 5.83
C ALA A 58 -10.80 3.73 7.17
N LEU A 59 -11.07 2.72 8.00
CA LEU A 59 -11.64 2.91 9.35
C LEU A 59 -10.69 3.71 10.25
N PHE A 60 -9.40 3.38 10.25
CA PHE A 60 -8.39 4.09 11.03
C PHE A 60 -8.34 5.58 10.67
N PHE A 61 -8.28 5.91 9.37
CA PHE A 61 -8.22 7.31 8.93
C PHE A 61 -9.52 8.06 9.15
N ARG A 62 -10.70 7.41 9.02
CA ARG A 62 -11.98 8.00 9.41
C ARG A 62 -12.01 8.37 10.90
N GLN A 63 -11.50 7.48 11.77
CA GLN A 63 -11.37 7.76 13.21
C GLN A 63 -10.40 8.90 13.52
N LYS A 64 -9.49 9.22 12.60
CA LYS A 64 -8.57 10.37 12.68
C LYS A 64 -9.16 11.67 12.14
N GLY A 65 -10.40 11.66 11.62
CA GLY A 65 -11.12 12.85 11.19
C GLY A 65 -11.14 13.11 9.68
N PHE A 66 -10.73 12.14 8.85
CA PHE A 66 -10.86 12.23 7.40
C PHE A 66 -12.25 11.80 6.93
N GLU A 67 -12.74 12.43 5.86
CA GLU A 67 -13.84 11.92 5.06
C GLU A 67 -13.28 10.86 4.09
N VAL A 68 -13.63 9.59 4.32
CA VAL A 68 -12.97 8.47 3.64
C VAL A 68 -13.89 7.83 2.61
N GLU A 69 -13.41 7.77 1.38
CA GLU A 69 -13.90 6.88 0.33
C GLU A 69 -12.88 5.74 0.12
N ALA A 70 -13.36 4.57 -0.29
CA ALA A 70 -12.53 3.40 -0.45
C ALA A 70 -12.83 2.66 -1.75
N ILE A 71 -11.82 2.10 -2.38
CA ILE A 71 -11.97 1.31 -3.61
C ILE A 71 -11.14 0.03 -3.52
N ASP A 72 -11.69 -1.06 -4.05
CA ASP A 72 -10.99 -2.34 -4.20
C ASP A 72 -11.55 -3.09 -5.41
N ILE A 73 -10.75 -3.96 -6.01
CA ILE A 73 -11.18 -4.80 -7.11
C ILE A 73 -12.06 -5.97 -6.62
N SER A 74 -11.93 -6.37 -5.37
CA SER A 74 -12.67 -7.48 -4.76
C SER A 74 -14.03 -7.03 -4.23
N PRO A 75 -15.14 -7.57 -4.74
CA PRO A 75 -16.47 -7.37 -4.16
C PRO A 75 -16.55 -7.72 -2.68
N GLU A 76 -15.88 -8.79 -2.24
CA GLU A 76 -15.86 -9.23 -0.84
C GLU A 76 -15.17 -8.19 0.06
N ALA A 77 -14.04 -7.65 -0.39
CA ALA A 77 -13.31 -6.61 0.33
C ALA A 77 -14.17 -5.33 0.46
N VAL A 78 -14.84 -4.93 -0.63
CA VAL A 78 -15.73 -3.78 -0.64
C VAL A 78 -16.89 -3.96 0.33
N GLU A 79 -17.53 -5.12 0.34
CA GLU A 79 -18.65 -5.40 1.25
C GLU A 79 -18.20 -5.38 2.71
N ALA A 80 -17.06 -5.99 3.04
CA ALA A 80 -16.48 -5.95 4.38
C ALA A 80 -16.12 -4.52 4.83
N THR A 81 -15.76 -3.65 3.88
CA THR A 81 -15.48 -2.23 4.13
C THR A 81 -16.78 -1.45 4.38
N ARG A 82 -17.83 -1.71 3.60
CA ARG A 82 -19.17 -1.11 3.79
C ARG A 82 -19.77 -1.45 5.13
N GLN A 83 -19.59 -2.69 5.60
CA GLN A 83 -20.05 -3.14 6.93
C GLN A 83 -19.42 -2.36 8.08
N LYS A 84 -18.27 -1.70 7.86
CA LYS A 84 -17.65 -0.76 8.81
C LYS A 84 -18.19 0.68 8.66
N GLY A 85 -19.21 0.89 7.82
CA GLY A 85 -19.81 2.19 7.56
C GLY A 85 -18.94 3.12 6.69
N ILE A 86 -18.00 2.58 5.93
CA ILE A 86 -17.18 3.34 4.97
C ILE A 86 -17.84 3.28 3.59
N SER A 87 -17.88 4.41 2.88
CA SER A 87 -18.27 4.44 1.47
C SER A 87 -17.21 3.69 0.65
N ALA A 88 -17.60 2.58 0.01
CA ALA A 88 -16.67 1.76 -0.76
C ALA A 88 -17.27 1.31 -2.09
N SER A 89 -16.45 1.19 -3.13
CA SER A 89 -16.86 0.80 -4.47
C SER A 89 -15.93 -0.23 -5.08
N ILE A 90 -16.50 -1.13 -5.89
CA ILE A 90 -15.71 -2.06 -6.71
C ILE A 90 -15.05 -1.25 -7.82
N PHE A 91 -13.73 -1.40 -7.97
CA PHE A 91 -12.95 -0.57 -8.87
C PHE A 91 -11.65 -1.27 -9.32
N ASP A 92 -11.43 -1.39 -10.62
CA ASP A 92 -10.14 -1.81 -11.17
C ASP A 92 -9.28 -0.59 -11.47
N LEU A 93 -8.25 -0.33 -10.65
CA LEU A 93 -7.35 0.82 -10.80
C LEU A 93 -6.66 0.87 -12.18
N GLU A 94 -6.54 -0.27 -12.87
CA GLU A 94 -5.92 -0.33 -14.19
C GLU A 94 -6.90 0.02 -15.32
N GLN A 95 -8.22 -0.16 -15.11
CA GLN A 95 -9.25 0.03 -16.14
C GLN A 95 -10.09 1.29 -15.91
N ASP A 96 -10.57 1.47 -14.68
CA ASP A 96 -11.57 2.50 -14.36
C ASP A 96 -10.95 3.88 -14.15
N GLU A 97 -11.72 4.94 -14.34
CA GLU A 97 -11.30 6.31 -14.06
C GLU A 97 -11.73 6.75 -12.66
N LEU A 98 -10.84 7.41 -11.93
CA LEU A 98 -11.10 7.81 -10.55
C LEU A 98 -12.23 8.83 -10.46
N PRO A 99 -13.16 8.70 -9.48
CA PRO A 99 -14.42 9.44 -9.47
C PRO A 99 -14.29 10.88 -8.98
N GLY A 100 -13.13 11.33 -8.54
CA GLY A 100 -12.99 12.66 -7.97
C GLY A 100 -11.56 13.08 -7.71
N VAL A 101 -11.41 14.17 -6.93
CA VAL A 101 -10.13 14.69 -6.46
C VAL A 101 -10.10 14.65 -4.95
N TYR A 102 -8.90 14.40 -4.39
CA TYR A 102 -8.70 14.08 -2.99
C TYR A 102 -7.56 14.89 -2.38
N ASP A 103 -7.72 15.27 -1.12
CA ASP A 103 -6.65 15.88 -0.32
C ASP A 103 -5.55 14.87 0.02
N VAL A 104 -5.95 13.61 0.25
CA VAL A 104 -5.07 12.51 0.57
C VAL A 104 -5.47 11.26 -0.20
N ILE A 105 -4.51 10.57 -0.78
CA ILE A 105 -4.71 9.24 -1.36
C ILE A 105 -3.79 8.26 -0.64
N LEU A 106 -4.32 7.12 -0.23
CA LEU A 106 -3.56 5.98 0.26
C LEU A 106 -3.50 4.90 -0.82
N CYS A 107 -2.31 4.36 -1.08
CA CYS A 107 -2.07 3.23 -1.96
C CYS A 107 -1.10 2.27 -1.26
N LEU A 108 -1.62 1.55 -0.25
CA LEU A 108 -0.82 0.77 0.68
C LEU A 108 -0.80 -0.70 0.28
N GLU A 109 0.38 -1.20 -0.14
CA GLU A 109 0.60 -2.59 -0.57
C GLU A 109 -0.28 -2.97 -1.79
N VAL A 110 -0.39 -2.07 -2.78
CA VAL A 110 -1.21 -2.30 -4.00
C VAL A 110 -0.35 -2.44 -5.25
N LEU A 111 0.65 -1.57 -5.44
CA LEU A 111 1.38 -1.45 -6.70
C LEU A 111 2.06 -2.75 -7.15
N GLN A 112 2.44 -3.63 -6.22
CA GLN A 112 3.05 -4.93 -6.54
C GLN A 112 2.11 -5.89 -7.27
N PHE A 113 0.81 -5.64 -7.26
CA PHE A 113 -0.20 -6.46 -7.92
C PHE A 113 -0.56 -5.97 -9.33
N LEU A 114 -0.08 -4.79 -9.71
CA LEU A 114 -0.46 -4.15 -10.97
C LEU A 114 0.46 -4.58 -12.12
N ILE A 115 -0.12 -4.69 -13.29
CA ILE A 115 0.62 -4.93 -14.55
C ILE A 115 1.37 -3.65 -14.94
N ASP A 116 0.70 -2.49 -14.83
CA ASP A 116 1.29 -1.17 -15.13
C ASP A 116 1.17 -0.22 -13.93
N PRO A 117 2.09 -0.30 -12.95
CA PRO A 117 2.09 0.59 -11.81
C PRO A 117 2.36 2.06 -12.18
N LEU A 118 3.04 2.33 -13.30
CA LEU A 118 3.29 3.70 -13.75
C LEU A 118 2.00 4.38 -14.22
N LYS A 119 1.19 3.69 -15.02
CA LYS A 119 -0.12 4.18 -15.44
C LYS A 119 -1.02 4.44 -14.23
N ALA A 120 -1.04 3.52 -13.26
CA ALA A 120 -1.81 3.68 -12.04
C ALA A 120 -1.36 4.91 -11.23
N LEU A 121 -0.05 5.12 -11.05
CA LEU A 121 0.47 6.29 -10.35
C LEU A 121 0.13 7.61 -11.02
N ARG A 122 0.18 7.67 -12.36
CA ARG A 122 -0.24 8.86 -13.13
C ARG A 122 -1.73 9.14 -12.92
N LYS A 123 -2.56 8.11 -12.86
CA LYS A 123 -3.99 8.23 -12.56
C LYS A 123 -4.20 8.75 -11.13
N LEU A 124 -3.50 8.20 -10.13
CA LEU A 124 -3.56 8.67 -8.75
C LEU A 124 -3.06 10.13 -8.62
N ARG A 125 -1.97 10.48 -9.33
CA ARG A 125 -1.50 11.87 -9.42
C ARG A 125 -2.58 12.80 -9.94
N GLY A 126 -3.29 12.39 -11.02
CA GLY A 126 -4.39 13.17 -11.61
C GLY A 126 -5.53 13.43 -10.64
N ALA A 127 -5.79 12.52 -9.70
CA ALA A 127 -6.85 12.61 -8.70
C ALA A 127 -6.42 13.30 -7.39
N LEU A 128 -5.18 13.78 -7.26
CA LEU A 128 -4.77 14.61 -6.12
C LEU A 128 -5.21 16.07 -6.32
N GLN A 129 -5.59 16.73 -5.24
CA GLN A 129 -5.63 18.20 -5.18
C GLN A 129 -4.22 18.78 -5.41
N ASP A 130 -4.11 20.08 -5.70
CA ASP A 130 -2.81 20.71 -5.98
C ASP A 130 -1.83 20.55 -4.82
N GLU A 131 -2.29 20.74 -3.59
CA GLU A 131 -1.50 20.46 -2.38
C GLU A 131 -1.82 19.10 -1.76
N GLY A 132 -2.30 18.16 -2.56
CA GLY A 132 -2.65 16.80 -2.12
C GLY A 132 -1.44 15.95 -1.81
N GLU A 133 -1.61 14.98 -0.91
CA GLU A 133 -0.56 14.05 -0.51
C GLU A 133 -0.94 12.61 -0.88
N LEU A 134 -0.04 11.90 -1.52
CA LEU A 134 -0.18 10.48 -1.80
C LEU A 134 0.78 9.69 -0.90
N ILE A 135 0.23 8.75 -0.13
CA ILE A 135 1.02 7.80 0.66
C ILE A 135 0.99 6.45 -0.03
N ILE A 136 2.16 5.95 -0.33
CA ILE A 136 2.35 4.65 -0.97
C ILE A 136 3.10 3.74 -0.02
N SER A 137 2.76 2.47 0.07
CA SER A 137 3.67 1.49 0.65
C SER A 137 3.99 0.37 -0.31
N LEU A 138 5.23 -0.11 -0.22
CA LEU A 138 5.78 -1.15 -1.07
C LEU A 138 6.51 -2.18 -0.21
N PRO A 139 6.29 -3.48 -0.45
CA PRO A 139 7.01 -4.53 0.27
C PRO A 139 8.50 -4.52 -0.08
N ASN A 140 9.34 -4.78 0.91
CA ASN A 140 10.75 -5.05 0.69
C ASN A 140 10.97 -6.55 0.57
N GLU A 141 11.01 -7.02 -0.66
CA GLU A 141 11.22 -8.44 -0.98
C GLU A 141 12.69 -8.90 -0.75
N PHE A 142 13.58 -7.98 -0.43
CA PHE A 142 15.02 -8.22 -0.29
C PHE A 142 15.53 -8.07 1.15
N HIS A 143 14.64 -8.14 2.15
CA HIS A 143 15.05 -8.04 3.56
C HIS A 143 15.85 -9.28 4.02
N ILE A 144 16.61 -9.14 5.11
CA ILE A 144 17.59 -10.14 5.56
C ILE A 144 17.03 -11.56 5.68
N LEU A 145 15.80 -11.71 6.23
CA LEU A 145 15.19 -13.04 6.38
C LEU A 145 14.93 -13.74 5.04
N ARG A 146 14.55 -12.99 4.00
CA ARG A 146 14.38 -13.55 2.65
C ARG A 146 15.73 -13.89 2.02
N ARG A 147 16.74 -13.03 2.19
CA ARG A 147 18.10 -13.33 1.71
C ARG A 147 18.65 -14.61 2.34
N LEU A 148 18.44 -14.81 3.63
CA LEU A 148 18.84 -16.04 4.32
C LEU A 148 18.08 -17.26 3.78
N LYS A 149 16.76 -17.14 3.57
CA LYS A 149 15.98 -18.23 2.96
C LYS A 149 16.49 -18.61 1.56
N ILE A 150 16.83 -17.62 0.72
CA ILE A 150 17.42 -17.85 -0.61
C ILE A 150 18.78 -18.55 -0.47
N LEU A 151 19.64 -18.08 0.43
CA LEU A 151 20.97 -18.66 0.67
C LEU A 151 20.87 -20.14 1.07
N PHE A 152 19.85 -20.52 1.84
CA PHE A 152 19.61 -21.92 2.25
C PHE A 152 18.72 -22.70 1.25
N GLY A 153 18.58 -22.23 0.01
CA GLY A 153 17.81 -22.91 -1.04
C GLY A 153 16.29 -23.00 -0.77
N ARG A 154 15.76 -22.12 0.09
CA ARG A 154 14.33 -22.05 0.45
C ARG A 154 13.72 -20.70 0.07
N PRO A 155 13.70 -20.32 -1.23
CA PRO A 155 13.12 -19.04 -1.63
C PRO A 155 11.63 -19.02 -1.30
N ASP A 156 11.17 -17.89 -0.75
CA ASP A 156 9.78 -17.65 -0.41
C ASP A 156 9.38 -16.27 -0.96
N PHE A 157 8.93 -16.24 -2.19
CA PHE A 157 8.37 -15.06 -2.85
C PHE A 157 6.85 -15.11 -2.89
N GLY A 158 6.23 -15.75 -1.88
CA GLY A 158 4.79 -15.88 -1.75
C GLY A 158 4.19 -17.04 -2.54
N GLY A 159 5.00 -17.78 -3.30
CA GLY A 159 4.58 -18.97 -4.03
C GLY A 159 3.50 -18.70 -5.09
N TYR A 160 2.86 -19.77 -5.57
CA TYR A 160 1.83 -19.73 -6.61
C TYR A 160 0.60 -18.88 -6.22
N ASN A 161 0.30 -18.83 -4.92
CA ASN A 161 -0.88 -18.12 -4.39
C ASN A 161 -0.62 -16.65 -4.05
N ALA A 162 0.63 -16.17 -4.10
CA ALA A 162 0.91 -14.76 -3.91
C ALA A 162 0.85 -14.04 -5.25
N PRO A 163 -0.04 -13.08 -5.40
CA PRO A 163 -0.25 -12.43 -6.68
C PRO A 163 0.75 -11.29 -6.98
N HIS A 164 1.91 -11.24 -6.31
CA HIS A 164 2.91 -10.21 -6.57
C HIS A 164 3.46 -10.35 -7.99
N LEU A 165 3.19 -9.36 -8.84
CA LEU A 165 3.67 -9.30 -10.22
C LEU A 165 4.98 -8.52 -10.31
N ARG A 166 5.29 -7.69 -9.32
CA ARG A 166 6.43 -6.77 -9.31
C ARG A 166 7.19 -6.88 -8.00
N LEU A 167 8.52 -6.81 -8.10
CA LEU A 167 9.44 -6.70 -6.98
C LEU A 167 10.09 -5.32 -7.06
N PHE A 168 9.95 -4.52 -6.01
CA PHE A 168 10.48 -3.17 -5.98
C PHE A 168 11.74 -3.08 -5.14
N TYR A 169 12.72 -2.31 -5.61
CA TYR A 169 13.90 -1.92 -4.85
C TYR A 169 14.06 -0.39 -4.86
N PRO A 170 14.83 0.19 -3.92
CA PRO A 170 14.78 1.64 -3.69
C PRO A 170 15.09 2.52 -4.92
N ALA A 171 15.99 2.09 -5.81
CA ALA A 171 16.31 2.87 -7.00
C ALA A 171 15.15 2.87 -8.02
N GLU A 172 14.46 1.73 -8.17
CA GLU A 172 13.30 1.60 -9.04
C GLU A 172 12.12 2.40 -8.50
N ILE A 173 11.89 2.40 -7.18
CA ILE A 173 10.84 3.21 -6.56
C ILE A 173 11.07 4.70 -6.87
N ARG A 174 12.29 5.20 -6.73
CA ARG A 174 12.61 6.60 -7.07
C ARG A 174 12.37 6.92 -8.53
N ARG A 175 12.78 6.02 -9.42
CA ARG A 175 12.55 6.17 -10.86
C ARG A 175 11.06 6.18 -11.18
N LEU A 176 10.30 5.22 -10.64
CA LEU A 176 8.87 5.09 -10.86
C LEU A 176 8.10 6.35 -10.41
N MET A 177 8.44 6.91 -9.24
CA MET A 177 7.83 8.15 -8.76
C MET A 177 8.12 9.32 -9.71
N ARG A 178 9.37 9.52 -10.10
CA ARG A 178 9.77 10.57 -11.05
C ARG A 178 9.06 10.40 -12.40
N ASP A 179 9.04 9.19 -12.97
CA ASP A 179 8.42 8.91 -14.27
C ASP A 179 6.89 9.10 -14.22
N ALA A 180 6.30 9.06 -13.02
CA ALA A 180 4.90 9.38 -12.76
C ALA A 180 4.65 10.89 -12.53
N GLY A 181 5.69 11.73 -12.49
CA GLY A 181 5.59 13.15 -12.14
C GLY A 181 5.25 13.36 -10.66
N LEU A 182 5.82 12.53 -9.80
CA LEU A 182 5.65 12.57 -8.35
C LEU A 182 6.99 12.80 -7.65
N ARG A 183 7.04 13.79 -6.77
CA ARG A 183 8.21 14.08 -5.94
C ARG A 183 8.10 13.38 -4.58
N ILE A 184 9.14 12.63 -4.21
CA ILE A 184 9.23 12.02 -2.88
C ILE A 184 9.54 13.09 -1.85
N LEU A 185 8.66 13.24 -0.86
CA LEU A 185 8.81 14.18 0.25
C LEU A 185 9.49 13.53 1.45
N SER A 186 9.14 12.29 1.74
CA SER A 186 9.75 11.52 2.81
C SER A 186 9.52 10.02 2.61
N ALA A 187 10.37 9.19 3.25
CA ALA A 187 10.22 7.74 3.26
C ALA A 187 10.51 7.20 4.66
N ARG A 188 9.70 6.27 5.15
CA ARG A 188 9.88 5.61 6.45
C ARG A 188 9.76 4.09 6.32
N PRO A 189 10.68 3.33 6.90
CA PRO A 189 10.62 1.88 6.91
C PRO A 189 9.62 1.35 7.95
N VAL A 190 8.98 0.23 7.63
CA VAL A 190 8.28 -0.62 8.60
C VAL A 190 9.25 -1.73 8.97
N SER A 191 9.56 -1.87 10.26
CA SER A 191 10.52 -2.88 10.75
C SER A 191 10.08 -4.31 10.47
N ILE A 192 11.03 -5.20 10.18
CA ILE A 192 10.78 -6.66 10.13
C ILE A 192 10.45 -7.25 11.51
N ILE A 193 10.85 -6.57 12.59
CA ILE A 193 10.57 -7.01 13.97
C ILE A 193 9.15 -6.59 14.34
N PRO A 194 8.29 -7.54 14.73
CA PRO A 194 6.90 -7.24 15.07
C PRO A 194 6.78 -6.30 16.28
N PRO A 195 5.78 -5.39 16.30
CA PRO A 195 5.60 -4.41 17.39
C PRO A 195 5.32 -5.02 18.77
N ASN A 196 4.78 -6.25 18.83
CA ASN A 196 4.49 -6.94 20.09
C ASN A 196 5.74 -7.36 20.87
N LEU A 197 6.93 -7.39 20.24
CA LEU A 197 8.22 -7.64 20.88
C LEU A 197 8.83 -6.32 21.37
N ARG A 198 8.27 -5.72 22.41
CA ARG A 198 8.52 -4.34 22.88
C ARG A 198 10.00 -3.90 22.92
N LEU A 199 10.91 -4.71 23.50
CA LEU A 199 12.34 -4.36 23.57
C LEU A 199 13.02 -4.50 22.19
N LEU A 200 12.71 -5.58 21.47
CA LEU A 200 13.31 -5.87 20.18
C LEU A 200 12.75 -4.96 19.08
N SER A 201 11.49 -4.48 19.21
CA SER A 201 10.90 -3.57 18.23
C SER A 201 11.63 -2.23 18.15
N LYS A 202 12.07 -1.67 19.28
CA LYS A 202 12.88 -0.45 19.30
C LYS A 202 14.21 -0.63 18.58
N LEU A 203 14.89 -1.76 18.81
CA LEU A 203 16.10 -2.12 18.07
C LEU A 203 15.80 -2.30 16.58
N GLY A 204 14.69 -2.97 16.25
CA GLY A 204 14.23 -3.15 14.89
C GLY A 204 13.96 -1.83 14.18
N ASP A 205 13.35 -0.88 14.87
CA ASP A 205 13.10 0.47 14.33
C ASP A 205 14.42 1.22 14.04
N VAL A 206 15.41 1.12 14.91
CA VAL A 206 16.74 1.70 14.67
C VAL A 206 17.42 1.03 13.48
N LEU A 207 17.48 -0.30 13.47
CA LEU A 207 18.09 -1.06 12.38
C LEU A 207 17.42 -0.81 11.04
N SER A 208 16.07 -0.73 11.02
CA SER A 208 15.33 -0.48 9.79
C SER A 208 15.55 0.94 9.24
N ARG A 209 15.79 1.93 10.11
CA ARG A 209 16.15 3.29 9.69
C ARG A 209 17.58 3.38 9.16
N SER A 210 18.53 2.70 9.81
CA SER A 210 19.95 2.72 9.42
C SER A 210 20.21 1.87 8.17
N TYR A 211 19.54 0.72 8.06
CA TYR A 211 19.73 -0.24 6.96
C TYR A 211 18.37 -0.72 6.41
N PRO A 212 17.58 0.16 5.78
CA PRO A 212 16.21 -0.17 5.36
C PRO A 212 16.14 -1.34 4.38
N GLY A 213 17.12 -1.50 3.50
CA GLY A 213 17.18 -2.61 2.54
C GLY A 213 17.34 -3.99 3.20
N LEU A 214 17.79 -4.06 4.47
CA LEU A 214 17.97 -5.31 5.20
C LEU A 214 16.90 -5.54 6.25
N PHE A 215 16.53 -4.50 7.00
CA PHE A 215 15.73 -4.65 8.21
C PHE A 215 14.32 -4.04 8.11
N SER A 216 13.91 -3.53 6.94
CA SER A 216 12.51 -3.16 6.72
C SER A 216 11.73 -4.30 6.06
N LEU A 217 10.47 -4.46 6.47
CA LEU A 217 9.48 -5.33 5.83
C LEU A 217 8.85 -4.63 4.61
N SER A 218 8.58 -3.34 4.76
CA SER A 218 8.07 -2.48 3.69
C SER A 218 8.56 -1.04 3.88
N MET A 219 8.43 -0.25 2.83
CA MET A 219 8.70 1.20 2.86
C MET A 219 7.39 1.95 2.66
N VAL A 220 7.14 2.91 3.53
CA VAL A 220 6.06 3.89 3.38
C VAL A 220 6.68 5.17 2.82
N VAL A 221 6.15 5.66 1.72
CA VAL A 221 6.67 6.81 0.98
C VAL A 221 5.56 7.84 0.85
N ARG A 222 5.82 9.07 1.29
CA ARG A 222 4.96 10.23 1.05
C ARG A 222 5.45 10.96 -0.19
N VAL A 223 4.54 11.18 -1.12
CA VAL A 223 4.80 11.91 -2.36
C VAL A 223 3.75 12.99 -2.59
N ALA A 224 4.12 14.00 -3.38
CA ALA A 224 3.21 15.01 -3.89
C ALA A 224 3.43 15.17 -5.40
N ARG A 225 2.52 15.91 -6.04
CA ARG A 225 2.71 16.29 -7.45
C ARG A 225 4.03 17.01 -7.62
N GLU A 226 4.76 16.67 -8.65
CA GLU A 226 5.84 17.50 -9.17
C GLU A 226 5.18 18.53 -10.10
N PHE A 227 5.34 19.81 -9.78
CA PHE A 227 4.90 20.89 -10.66
C PHE A 227 6.01 21.09 -11.69
N ASP A 228 5.65 21.09 -12.97
CA ASP A 228 6.54 21.52 -14.02
C ASP A 228 6.83 23.01 -13.82
N GLU A 229 8.08 23.38 -13.52
CA GLU A 229 8.57 24.77 -13.47
C GLU A 229 8.60 25.38 -14.88
#